data_212f9be3aa180529fefbc3878e17d326
#
_entry.id   212f9be3aa180529fefbc3878e17d326
#
_cell.length_a   1.000
_cell.length_b   1.000
_cell.length_c   1.000
_cell.angle_alpha   90.00
_cell.angle_beta   90.00
_cell.angle_gamma   90.00
#
_symmetry.space_group_name_H-M   'P 1'
#
loop_
_entity.id
_entity.type
_entity.pdbx_description
1 polymer ?
#
loop_
_entity_poly.entity_id
_entity_poly.type
_entity_poly.pdbx_seq_one_letter_code
_entity_poly.pdbx_strand_id
1 'polypeptide(L)'
;MAVSAVTAHAYDIEDNGIYYNVVSLDEMTLAVAGGNWVGDVVIPSSVIYNGRKFTVTKIESKAMIGLNDLVSVTLPSTIKEIEESAIYVYERSQGGAPFHLYIPKDNQIETLGWQAMVMHYGETNTLYFPKLRKYGFNAVRGVSAISIPPRVEFLTDGSRISFGWNRKVVFEEGSCEYHNYNHFMGADIIAKVHELYLGRAMFFQENHKTISFIGFEDVKKLTIARTPDDVYNMDFVKLDGVDTLICYAPTPPTSIRATTNSTYMNAKVFVPDASIEQYKSHEIWGKFWNIYPISQSIEKTQCEKPTILYVDGKLKIESSTSGSRCFYSISDADIVSDIPVNGDINLTATYKITAYAGADGYGYSETATATLCYIDGTFKTDGIETPQAAKRAVVISSHDGILTISGIEPGEEVSLYSISGSKISSVKASSSSVSLDGKSLRSNVGIVKIGNESIKVLLK
;
A
#
# COMPACT_ATOMS: atom_id res chain seq x y z
N MET A 1 11.44 -23.27 -38.78
CA MET A 1 12.00 -23.04 -37.43
C MET A 1 12.32 -21.56 -37.33
N ALA A 2 11.46 -20.79 -36.68
CA ALA A 2 11.74 -19.39 -36.39
C ALA A 2 12.54 -19.35 -35.10
N VAL A 3 13.80 -18.96 -35.19
CA VAL A 3 14.65 -18.66 -34.04
C VAL A 3 14.18 -17.35 -33.45
N SER A 4 13.47 -17.39 -32.35
CA SER A 4 13.19 -16.22 -31.54
C SER A 4 14.54 -15.66 -31.09
N ALA A 5 14.87 -14.46 -31.55
CA ALA A 5 16.00 -13.72 -31.01
C ALA A 5 15.63 -13.35 -29.56
N VAL A 6 16.15 -14.09 -28.61
CA VAL A 6 16.19 -13.69 -27.21
C VAL A 6 17.13 -12.49 -27.18
N THR A 7 16.61 -11.29 -27.03
CA THR A 7 17.41 -10.12 -26.69
C THR A 7 17.96 -10.40 -25.29
N ALA A 8 19.23 -10.77 -25.21
CA ALA A 8 19.95 -10.90 -23.95
C ALA A 8 19.99 -9.49 -23.33
N HIS A 9 19.16 -9.22 -22.33
CA HIS A 9 19.35 -8.07 -21.47
C HIS A 9 20.62 -8.36 -20.64
N ALA A 10 21.64 -7.52 -20.81
CA ALA A 10 22.80 -7.57 -19.92
C ALA A 10 22.33 -7.12 -18.53
N TYR A 11 22.53 -7.95 -17.52
CA TYR A 11 22.29 -7.65 -16.11
C TYR A 11 23.59 -7.86 -15.32
N ASP A 12 23.71 -7.17 -14.17
CA ASP A 12 24.91 -7.23 -13.34
C ASP A 12 24.86 -8.40 -12.35
N ILE A 13 23.67 -8.72 -11.85
CA ILE A 13 23.44 -9.72 -10.80
C ILE A 13 22.20 -10.56 -11.14
N GLU A 14 22.30 -11.86 -10.90
CA GLU A 14 21.15 -12.77 -10.89
C GLU A 14 21.00 -13.37 -9.49
N ASP A 15 19.79 -13.31 -8.96
CA ASP A 15 19.43 -13.95 -7.70
C ASP A 15 18.01 -14.54 -7.78
N ASN A 16 17.91 -15.86 -7.55
CA ASN A 16 16.64 -16.60 -7.57
C ASN A 16 15.81 -16.40 -8.87
N GLY A 17 16.47 -16.27 -10.02
CA GLY A 17 15.82 -16.08 -11.32
C GLY A 17 15.36 -14.66 -11.59
N ILE A 18 15.71 -13.70 -10.74
CA ILE A 18 15.47 -12.27 -10.92
C ILE A 18 16.81 -11.61 -11.33
N TYR A 19 16.75 -10.76 -12.34
CA TYR A 19 17.91 -10.05 -12.89
C TYR A 19 17.92 -8.63 -12.39
N TYR A 20 19.11 -8.18 -11.96
CA TYR A 20 19.30 -6.86 -11.36
C TYR A 20 20.43 -6.09 -12.03
N ASN A 21 20.26 -4.78 -12.15
CA ASN A 21 21.33 -3.85 -12.48
C ASN A 21 21.69 -3.01 -11.24
N VAL A 22 22.97 -2.70 -11.11
CA VAL A 22 23.46 -1.82 -10.05
C VAL A 22 23.10 -0.37 -10.35
N VAL A 23 22.30 0.24 -9.47
CA VAL A 23 21.94 1.67 -9.57
C VAL A 23 23.06 2.52 -8.97
N SER A 24 23.54 2.17 -7.79
CA SER A 24 24.64 2.86 -7.12
C SER A 24 25.46 1.87 -6.29
N LEU A 25 26.77 1.89 -6.48
CA LEU A 25 27.70 1.14 -5.64
C LEU A 25 27.93 1.82 -4.28
N ASP A 26 27.86 3.14 -4.25
CA ASP A 26 28.07 3.90 -3.02
C ASP A 26 26.88 3.73 -2.06
N GLU A 27 25.66 3.74 -2.59
CA GLU A 27 24.42 3.56 -1.82
C GLU A 27 24.00 2.08 -1.72
N MET A 28 24.73 1.18 -2.37
CA MET A 28 24.41 -0.24 -2.45
C MET A 28 22.97 -0.50 -2.89
N THR A 29 22.57 0.04 -4.06
CA THR A 29 21.21 -0.05 -4.56
C THR A 29 21.12 -0.78 -5.90
N LEU A 30 20.02 -1.51 -6.09
CA LEU A 30 19.72 -2.29 -7.28
C LEU A 30 18.39 -1.87 -7.91
N ALA A 31 18.31 -2.07 -9.22
CA ALA A 31 17.09 -2.08 -9.99
C ALA A 31 16.76 -3.49 -10.48
N VAL A 32 15.49 -3.88 -10.46
CA VAL A 32 15.01 -5.08 -11.15
C VAL A 32 15.01 -4.81 -12.65
N ALA A 33 15.82 -5.55 -13.40
CA ALA A 33 15.97 -5.40 -14.85
C ALA A 33 15.19 -6.44 -15.66
N GLY A 34 14.80 -7.55 -15.02
CA GLY A 34 14.08 -8.65 -15.66
C GLY A 34 14.04 -9.88 -14.79
N GLY A 35 13.60 -11.01 -15.34
CA GLY A 35 13.60 -12.28 -14.63
C GLY A 35 12.83 -13.37 -15.34
N ASN A 36 12.85 -14.56 -14.74
CA ASN A 36 12.05 -15.71 -15.15
C ASN A 36 10.69 -15.65 -14.43
N TRP A 37 9.75 -14.96 -15.02
CA TRP A 37 8.47 -14.61 -14.39
C TRP A 37 7.44 -15.73 -14.57
N VAL A 38 7.29 -16.60 -13.58
CA VAL A 38 6.32 -17.71 -13.57
C VAL A 38 5.68 -17.83 -12.18
N GLY A 39 4.37 -18.02 -12.14
CA GLY A 39 3.63 -18.22 -10.88
C GLY A 39 3.59 -16.98 -10.01
N ASP A 40 3.80 -17.17 -8.70
CA ASP A 40 3.83 -16.10 -7.71
C ASP A 40 5.26 -15.62 -7.49
N VAL A 41 5.53 -14.37 -7.79
CA VAL A 41 6.86 -13.77 -7.68
C VAL A 41 6.90 -12.76 -6.54
N VAL A 42 7.87 -12.89 -5.66
CA VAL A 42 8.15 -11.94 -4.59
C VAL A 42 9.49 -11.27 -4.89
N ILE A 43 9.47 -9.96 -5.12
CA ILE A 43 10.69 -9.16 -5.26
C ILE A 43 11.24 -8.91 -3.85
N PRO A 44 12.49 -9.35 -3.54
CA PRO A 44 13.07 -9.13 -2.22
C PRO A 44 13.42 -7.65 -2.02
N SER A 45 13.41 -7.20 -0.76
CA SER A 45 13.86 -5.84 -0.41
C SER A 45 15.36 -5.64 -0.59
N SER A 46 16.12 -6.73 -0.57
CA SER A 46 17.58 -6.71 -0.72
C SER A 46 18.11 -8.03 -1.26
N VAL A 47 19.29 -7.94 -1.88
CA VAL A 47 20.07 -9.08 -2.42
C VAL A 47 21.46 -9.05 -1.83
N ILE A 48 22.01 -10.22 -1.44
CA ILE A 48 23.40 -10.35 -1.02
C ILE A 48 24.22 -10.85 -2.20
N TYR A 49 25.17 -10.06 -2.66
CA TYR A 49 26.06 -10.41 -3.74
C TYR A 49 27.53 -10.17 -3.33
N ASN A 50 28.36 -11.20 -3.45
CA ASN A 50 29.77 -11.18 -3.02
C ASN A 50 29.96 -10.69 -1.58
N GLY A 51 29.07 -11.13 -0.64
CA GLY A 51 29.12 -10.76 0.78
C GLY A 51 28.69 -9.32 1.08
N ARG A 52 28.18 -8.58 0.08
CA ARG A 52 27.66 -7.22 0.24
C ARG A 52 26.15 -7.23 0.06
N LYS A 53 25.44 -6.49 0.91
CA LYS A 53 23.99 -6.35 0.84
C LYS A 53 23.63 -5.14 0.02
N PHE A 54 22.80 -5.35 -1.00
CA PHE A 54 22.23 -4.33 -1.86
C PHE A 54 20.73 -4.20 -1.58
N THR A 55 20.21 -2.99 -1.55
CA THR A 55 18.77 -2.72 -1.41
C THR A 55 18.13 -2.59 -2.78
N VAL A 56 17.00 -3.25 -3.00
CA VAL A 56 16.24 -3.15 -4.25
C VAL A 56 15.33 -1.92 -4.16
N THR A 57 15.61 -0.91 -5.01
CA THR A 57 14.95 0.40 -4.92
C THR A 57 14.20 0.82 -6.17
N LYS A 58 14.33 0.05 -7.27
CA LYS A 58 13.83 0.46 -8.57
C LYS A 58 13.34 -0.73 -9.39
N ILE A 59 12.33 -0.52 -10.23
CA ILE A 59 11.94 -1.43 -11.31
C ILE A 59 12.24 -0.70 -12.62
N GLU A 60 13.11 -1.29 -13.44
CA GLU A 60 13.50 -0.70 -14.73
C GLU A 60 12.39 -0.77 -15.77
N SER A 61 12.54 0.06 -16.79
CA SER A 61 11.68 0.05 -17.96
C SER A 61 11.63 -1.34 -18.58
N LYS A 62 10.42 -1.81 -18.83
CA LYS A 62 10.15 -3.11 -19.47
C LYS A 62 10.65 -4.34 -18.70
N ALA A 63 10.94 -4.22 -17.41
CA ALA A 63 11.41 -5.33 -16.58
C ALA A 63 10.42 -6.50 -16.52
N MET A 64 9.12 -6.23 -16.61
CA MET A 64 8.04 -7.22 -16.54
C MET A 64 7.03 -7.02 -17.65
N ILE A 65 7.31 -7.56 -18.85
CA ILE A 65 6.44 -7.42 -20.03
C ILE A 65 5.95 -8.78 -20.54
N GLY A 66 4.69 -8.85 -20.94
CA GLY A 66 4.13 -9.93 -21.76
C GLY A 66 4.01 -11.29 -21.06
N LEU A 67 3.72 -11.31 -19.79
CA LEU A 67 3.90 -12.46 -18.90
C LEU A 67 2.61 -13.28 -18.76
N ASN A 68 2.44 -14.30 -19.62
CA ASN A 68 1.27 -15.17 -19.59
C ASN A 68 1.24 -16.11 -18.37
N ASP A 69 2.41 -16.51 -17.85
CA ASP A 69 2.56 -17.50 -16.79
C ASP A 69 2.71 -16.89 -15.39
N LEU A 70 2.78 -15.56 -15.29
CA LEU A 70 2.88 -14.85 -14.02
C LEU A 70 1.51 -14.74 -13.36
N VAL A 71 1.35 -15.26 -12.15
CA VAL A 71 0.11 -15.19 -11.38
C VAL A 71 0.04 -13.94 -10.53
N SER A 72 1.10 -13.68 -9.77
CA SER A 72 1.17 -12.49 -8.93
C SER A 72 2.58 -11.92 -8.83
N VAL A 73 2.67 -10.64 -8.50
CA VAL A 73 3.90 -9.96 -8.08
C VAL A 73 3.67 -9.25 -6.77
N THR A 74 4.59 -9.47 -5.82
CA THR A 74 4.67 -8.71 -4.58
C THR A 74 5.92 -7.83 -4.63
N LEU A 75 5.73 -6.50 -4.53
CA LEU A 75 6.83 -5.55 -4.45
C LEU A 75 7.23 -5.30 -3.00
N PRO A 76 8.53 -5.10 -2.70
CA PRO A 76 8.97 -4.69 -1.38
C PRO A 76 8.66 -3.21 -1.12
N SER A 77 8.60 -2.82 0.15
CA SER A 77 8.40 -1.41 0.52
C SER A 77 9.56 -0.49 0.15
N THR A 78 10.72 -1.05 -0.18
CA THR A 78 11.95 -0.31 -0.51
C THR A 78 11.96 0.33 -1.89
N ILE A 79 11.03 -0.04 -2.78
CA ILE A 79 10.95 0.53 -4.12
C ILE A 79 10.63 2.03 -4.03
N LYS A 80 11.45 2.84 -4.71
CA LYS A 80 11.31 4.30 -4.83
C LYS A 80 10.85 4.75 -6.21
N GLU A 81 11.18 3.97 -7.24
CA GLU A 81 10.89 4.32 -8.62
C GLU A 81 10.42 3.10 -9.41
N ILE A 82 9.36 3.29 -10.19
CA ILE A 82 8.89 2.35 -11.21
C ILE A 82 8.92 3.09 -12.54
N GLU A 83 9.79 2.66 -13.43
CA GLU A 83 10.04 3.33 -14.72
C GLU A 83 8.91 3.11 -15.75
N GLU A 84 9.12 3.66 -16.93
CA GLU A 84 8.18 3.56 -18.05
C GLU A 84 7.93 2.10 -18.44
N SER A 85 6.64 1.72 -18.52
CA SER A 85 6.21 0.37 -18.94
C SER A 85 6.86 -0.77 -18.14
N ALA A 86 7.27 -0.51 -16.90
CA ALA A 86 8.05 -1.44 -16.09
C ALA A 86 7.28 -2.73 -15.76
N ILE A 87 5.98 -2.62 -15.45
CA ILE A 87 5.08 -3.76 -15.21
C ILE A 87 3.95 -3.67 -16.23
N TYR A 88 4.05 -4.45 -17.30
CA TYR A 88 3.12 -4.37 -18.42
C TYR A 88 2.55 -5.75 -18.75
N VAL A 89 1.42 -6.07 -18.10
CA VAL A 89 0.71 -7.34 -18.26
C VAL A 89 -0.54 -7.07 -19.09
N TYR A 90 -0.39 -7.04 -20.43
CA TYR A 90 -1.44 -6.56 -21.31
C TYR A 90 -2.34 -7.63 -21.88
N GLU A 91 -1.84 -8.80 -22.25
CA GLU A 91 -2.63 -9.82 -22.93
C GLU A 91 -2.54 -11.17 -22.23
N ARG A 92 -3.52 -11.45 -21.39
CA ARG A 92 -3.88 -12.85 -21.14
C ARG A 92 -4.96 -13.24 -22.13
N SER A 93 -4.81 -14.40 -22.76
CA SER A 93 -5.86 -15.03 -23.56
C SER A 93 -7.18 -14.94 -22.82
N GLN A 94 -8.26 -14.61 -23.52
CA GLN A 94 -9.59 -14.52 -22.93
C GLN A 94 -9.88 -15.76 -22.09
N GLY A 95 -10.13 -15.59 -20.79
CA GLY A 95 -10.38 -16.68 -19.83
C GLY A 95 -9.21 -17.05 -18.90
N GLY A 96 -8.06 -16.36 -18.95
CA GLY A 96 -6.98 -16.53 -17.99
C GLY A 96 -7.33 -15.98 -16.60
N ALA A 97 -6.74 -16.58 -15.55
CA ALA A 97 -6.88 -16.06 -14.19
C ALA A 97 -6.36 -14.61 -14.09
N PRO A 98 -6.97 -13.74 -13.26
CA PRO A 98 -6.51 -12.36 -13.09
C PRO A 98 -5.06 -12.32 -12.59
N PHE A 99 -4.32 -11.28 -12.99
CA PHE A 99 -3.02 -10.98 -12.46
C PHE A 99 -3.16 -10.18 -11.16
N HIS A 100 -2.40 -10.55 -10.13
CA HIS A 100 -2.43 -9.87 -8.84
C HIS A 100 -1.13 -9.10 -8.60
N LEU A 101 -1.26 -7.79 -8.32
CA LEU A 101 -0.14 -6.94 -7.91
C LEU A 101 -0.32 -6.50 -6.45
N TYR A 102 0.68 -6.79 -5.63
CA TYR A 102 0.70 -6.42 -4.22
C TYR A 102 1.79 -5.39 -3.96
N ILE A 103 1.38 -4.21 -3.51
CA ILE A 103 2.28 -3.12 -3.10
C ILE A 103 1.98 -2.80 -1.63
N PRO A 104 2.99 -2.82 -0.73
CA PRO A 104 2.79 -2.48 0.67
C PRO A 104 2.24 -1.06 0.84
N LYS A 105 1.36 -0.84 1.82
CA LYS A 105 0.82 0.51 2.11
C LYS A 105 1.88 1.52 2.53
N ASP A 106 2.96 1.06 3.16
CA ASP A 106 4.09 1.85 3.64
C ASP A 106 5.25 1.93 2.63
N ASN A 107 4.98 1.64 1.34
CA ASN A 107 5.99 1.71 0.29
C ASN A 107 6.63 3.11 0.19
N GLN A 108 7.83 3.14 -0.38
CA GLN A 108 8.62 4.35 -0.56
C GLN A 108 8.59 4.88 -1.99
N ILE A 109 7.59 4.51 -2.80
CA ILE A 109 7.50 4.92 -4.20
C ILE A 109 7.32 6.43 -4.29
N GLU A 110 8.30 7.10 -4.90
CA GLU A 110 8.33 8.54 -5.13
C GLU A 110 8.00 8.88 -6.58
N THR A 111 8.32 7.97 -7.52
CA THR A 111 8.15 8.22 -8.96
C THR A 111 7.50 7.03 -9.66
N LEU A 112 6.45 7.32 -10.41
CA LEU A 112 5.83 6.42 -11.37
C LEU A 112 6.02 7.00 -12.77
N GLY A 113 6.70 6.27 -13.65
CA GLY A 113 6.95 6.65 -15.04
C GLY A 113 5.71 6.56 -15.93
N TRP A 114 5.88 6.77 -17.22
CA TRP A 114 4.84 6.60 -18.23
C TRP A 114 4.38 5.16 -18.29
N GLN A 115 3.05 4.93 -18.13
CA GLN A 115 2.49 3.58 -18.15
C GLN A 115 3.26 2.60 -17.25
N ALA A 116 3.78 3.08 -16.14
CA ALA A 116 4.66 2.32 -15.25
C ALA A 116 4.07 0.95 -14.87
N MET A 117 2.77 0.91 -14.63
CA MET A 117 2.02 -0.30 -14.29
C MET A 117 0.73 -0.36 -15.11
N VAL A 118 0.72 -1.19 -16.14
CA VAL A 118 -0.45 -1.43 -17.00
C VAL A 118 -0.88 -2.88 -16.88
N MET A 119 -2.09 -3.10 -16.38
CA MET A 119 -2.65 -4.42 -16.19
C MET A 119 -4.00 -4.53 -16.90
N HIS A 120 -4.13 -5.56 -17.70
CA HIS A 120 -5.40 -5.93 -18.29
C HIS A 120 -6.04 -7.00 -17.40
N TYR A 121 -7.24 -6.74 -16.87
CA TYR A 121 -7.89 -7.63 -15.91
C TYR A 121 -7.08 -7.92 -14.64
N GLY A 122 -6.33 -6.91 -14.18
CA GLY A 122 -5.60 -7.00 -12.92
C GLY A 122 -6.53 -6.87 -11.73
N GLU A 123 -6.40 -7.77 -10.75
CA GLU A 123 -6.95 -7.58 -9.42
C GLU A 123 -5.85 -7.03 -8.51
N THR A 124 -6.12 -5.93 -7.87
CA THR A 124 -5.24 -5.34 -6.89
C THR A 124 -6.03 -4.92 -5.67
N ASN A 125 -5.35 -4.86 -4.55
CA ASN A 125 -5.82 -4.05 -3.41
C ASN A 125 -5.82 -2.55 -3.80
N THR A 126 -6.32 -1.69 -2.94
CA THR A 126 -6.12 -0.25 -3.11
C THR A 126 -4.62 0.05 -3.05
N LEU A 127 -4.07 0.60 -4.13
CA LEU A 127 -2.68 1.01 -4.19
C LEU A 127 -2.53 2.38 -3.53
N TYR A 128 -1.75 2.42 -2.45
CA TYR A 128 -1.38 3.64 -1.74
C TYR A 128 0.06 4.00 -2.06
N PHE A 129 0.30 5.29 -2.29
CA PHE A 129 1.64 5.81 -2.62
C PHE A 129 1.98 6.98 -1.68
N PRO A 130 2.24 6.73 -0.40
CA PRO A 130 2.35 7.79 0.62
C PRO A 130 3.53 8.75 0.39
N LYS A 131 4.49 8.35 -0.42
CA LYS A 131 5.68 9.15 -0.77
C LYS A 131 5.68 9.68 -2.19
N LEU A 132 4.62 9.42 -2.97
CA LEU A 132 4.55 9.78 -4.38
C LEU A 132 4.71 11.28 -4.59
N ARG A 133 5.62 11.64 -5.49
CA ARG A 133 5.91 13.01 -5.92
C ARG A 133 5.69 13.21 -7.41
N LYS A 134 5.87 12.17 -8.22
CA LYS A 134 5.76 12.23 -9.68
C LYS A 134 4.88 11.10 -10.20
N TYR A 135 3.87 11.46 -10.96
CA TYR A 135 2.92 10.54 -11.59
C TYR A 135 2.93 10.75 -13.10
N GLY A 136 3.44 9.77 -13.85
CA GLY A 136 3.51 9.79 -15.31
C GLY A 136 2.15 9.63 -15.98
N PHE A 137 2.10 9.90 -17.28
CA PHE A 137 0.89 9.68 -18.07
C PHE A 137 0.47 8.20 -18.03
N ASN A 138 -0.79 7.93 -17.65
CA ASN A 138 -1.30 6.56 -17.48
C ASN A 138 -0.44 5.68 -16.57
N ALA A 139 0.27 6.26 -15.60
CA ALA A 139 1.25 5.54 -14.81
C ALA A 139 0.68 4.26 -14.17
N VAL A 140 -0.59 4.28 -13.76
CA VAL A 140 -1.29 3.11 -13.23
C VAL A 140 -2.58 2.91 -14.00
N ARG A 141 -2.75 1.74 -14.60
CA ARG A 141 -3.91 1.41 -15.42
C ARG A 141 -4.40 -0.02 -15.16
N GLY A 142 -5.73 -0.18 -15.11
CA GLY A 142 -6.38 -1.48 -15.00
C GLY A 142 -6.34 -2.09 -13.60
N VAL A 143 -6.32 -1.24 -12.56
CA VAL A 143 -6.32 -1.66 -11.15
C VAL A 143 -7.66 -1.42 -10.48
N SER A 144 -7.91 -2.13 -9.38
CA SER A 144 -9.14 -1.98 -8.60
C SER A 144 -9.27 -0.59 -7.99
N ALA A 145 -8.20 -0.06 -7.40
CA ALA A 145 -8.19 1.28 -6.84
C ALA A 145 -6.78 1.86 -6.71
N ILE A 146 -6.67 3.20 -6.86
CA ILE A 146 -5.45 3.95 -6.56
C ILE A 146 -5.76 5.11 -5.63
N SER A 147 -4.80 5.45 -4.77
CA SER A 147 -4.84 6.60 -3.89
C SER A 147 -3.69 7.55 -4.22
N ILE A 148 -4.02 8.80 -4.49
CA ILE A 148 -3.09 9.86 -4.91
C ILE A 148 -2.94 10.85 -3.75
N PRO A 149 -1.74 10.93 -3.13
CA PRO A 149 -1.50 11.87 -2.04
C PRO A 149 -1.50 13.33 -2.52
N PRO A 150 -1.59 14.31 -1.61
CA PRO A 150 -1.37 15.72 -1.94
C PRO A 150 0.01 15.98 -2.54
N ARG A 151 0.15 17.06 -3.32
CA ARG A 151 1.45 17.55 -3.85
C ARG A 151 2.13 16.67 -4.88
N VAL A 152 1.39 15.87 -5.62
CA VAL A 152 1.94 15.06 -6.73
C VAL A 152 2.08 15.91 -7.97
N GLU A 153 3.27 15.92 -8.57
CA GLU A 153 3.52 16.46 -9.89
C GLU A 153 3.06 15.45 -10.95
N PHE A 154 2.14 15.86 -11.83
CA PHE A 154 1.71 15.03 -12.95
C PHE A 154 2.57 15.31 -14.18
N LEU A 155 3.29 14.29 -14.64
CA LEU A 155 4.11 14.36 -15.84
C LEU A 155 3.21 14.11 -17.05
N THR A 156 3.06 15.12 -17.89
CA THR A 156 2.24 15.08 -19.11
C THR A 156 3.11 15.13 -20.34
N ASP A 157 2.57 14.72 -21.49
CA ASP A 157 3.17 14.97 -22.81
C ASP A 157 2.88 16.39 -23.32
N GLY A 158 2.41 17.27 -22.44
CA GLY A 158 1.95 18.62 -22.75
C GLY A 158 0.47 18.72 -23.07
N SER A 159 -0.28 17.60 -23.18
CA SER A 159 -1.68 17.62 -23.59
C SER A 159 -2.62 16.80 -22.71
N ARG A 160 -2.15 15.82 -21.94
CA ARG A 160 -3.04 14.88 -21.24
C ARG A 160 -2.53 14.42 -19.90
N ILE A 161 -3.47 14.29 -18.94
CA ILE A 161 -3.31 13.53 -17.71
C ILE A 161 -4.29 12.38 -17.81
N SER A 162 -3.85 11.16 -17.55
CA SER A 162 -4.73 10.01 -17.61
C SER A 162 -4.54 9.11 -16.40
N PHE A 163 -5.67 8.70 -15.83
CA PHE A 163 -5.73 7.68 -14.76
C PHE A 163 -6.12 6.31 -15.32
N GLY A 164 -6.15 6.16 -16.63
CA GLY A 164 -6.49 4.91 -17.29
C GLY A 164 -7.88 4.38 -16.92
N TRP A 165 -8.05 3.07 -17.00
CA TRP A 165 -9.29 2.38 -16.66
C TRP A 165 -9.17 1.78 -15.26
N ASN A 166 -9.11 2.63 -14.25
CA ASN A 166 -9.11 2.20 -12.86
C ASN A 166 -10.54 2.20 -12.32
N ARG A 167 -10.90 1.20 -11.53
CA ARG A 167 -12.26 1.13 -10.99
C ARG A 167 -12.53 2.26 -10.00
N LYS A 168 -11.51 2.62 -9.17
CA LYS A 168 -11.60 3.67 -8.17
C LYS A 168 -10.35 4.55 -8.17
N VAL A 169 -10.58 5.85 -8.07
CA VAL A 169 -9.52 6.86 -7.85
C VAL A 169 -9.84 7.64 -6.58
N VAL A 170 -8.85 7.75 -5.71
CA VAL A 170 -8.92 8.51 -4.46
C VAL A 170 -7.91 9.63 -4.54
N PHE A 171 -8.36 10.88 -4.49
CA PHE A 171 -7.50 12.02 -4.17
C PHE A 171 -7.55 12.24 -2.67
N GLU A 172 -6.46 11.94 -1.98
CA GLU A 172 -6.40 11.98 -0.52
C GLU A 172 -6.65 13.39 0.02
N GLU A 173 -7.09 13.45 1.28
CA GLU A 173 -7.31 14.68 2.00
C GLU A 173 -5.99 15.44 2.18
N GLY A 174 -6.08 16.78 2.21
CA GLY A 174 -4.92 17.63 2.37
C GLY A 174 -5.15 19.02 1.79
N SER A 175 -4.18 19.93 1.98
CA SER A 175 -4.20 21.22 1.32
C SER A 175 -3.91 21.08 -0.16
N CYS A 176 -4.63 21.81 -1.00
CA CYS A 176 -4.40 21.88 -2.44
C CYS A 176 -3.25 22.85 -2.76
N GLU A 177 -2.05 22.54 -2.30
CA GLU A 177 -0.87 23.30 -2.71
C GLU A 177 -0.30 22.73 -4.01
N TYR A 178 -1.02 22.90 -5.12
CA TYR A 178 -0.44 22.66 -6.44
C TYR A 178 0.44 23.84 -6.83
N HIS A 179 1.73 23.76 -6.53
CA HIS A 179 2.68 24.80 -6.92
C HIS A 179 3.06 24.77 -8.41
N ASN A 180 2.61 23.78 -9.18
CA ASN A 180 2.93 23.65 -10.60
C ASN A 180 1.65 23.65 -11.46
N TYR A 181 1.00 24.77 -11.52
CA TYR A 181 -0.19 25.01 -12.36
C TYR A 181 0.07 24.79 -13.86
N ASN A 182 1.32 24.82 -14.30
CA ASN A 182 1.69 24.68 -15.70
C ASN A 182 1.39 23.31 -16.29
N HIS A 183 1.26 22.27 -15.46
CA HIS A 183 1.05 20.90 -15.94
C HIS A 183 -0.42 20.55 -16.18
N PHE A 184 -1.37 21.33 -15.62
CA PHE A 184 -2.79 21.17 -15.92
C PHE A 184 -3.29 22.09 -17.03
N MET A 185 -2.46 23.03 -17.50
CA MET A 185 -2.85 23.99 -18.53
C MET A 185 -2.94 23.29 -19.89
N GLY A 186 -4.15 23.13 -20.38
CA GLY A 186 -4.44 22.55 -21.70
C GLY A 186 -4.42 21.01 -21.72
N ALA A 187 -4.28 20.33 -20.58
CA ALA A 187 -4.32 18.89 -20.53
C ALA A 187 -5.75 18.35 -20.36
N ASP A 188 -6.17 17.47 -21.25
CA ASP A 188 -7.41 16.72 -21.08
C ASP A 188 -7.22 15.66 -20.01
N ILE A 189 -8.06 15.67 -18.96
CA ILE A 189 -8.16 14.54 -18.04
C ILE A 189 -9.06 13.49 -18.68
N ILE A 190 -8.49 12.34 -19.00
CA ILE A 190 -9.26 11.19 -19.50
C ILE A 190 -9.20 10.11 -18.42
N ALA A 191 -10.35 9.87 -17.78
CA ALA A 191 -10.45 8.80 -16.82
C ALA A 191 -11.86 8.20 -16.86
N LYS A 192 -11.93 6.89 -17.11
CA LYS A 192 -13.16 6.09 -16.92
C LYS A 192 -13.03 5.41 -15.56
N VAL A 193 -13.70 5.94 -14.56
CA VAL A 193 -13.68 5.43 -13.20
C VAL A 193 -15.10 5.26 -12.68
N HIS A 194 -15.34 4.18 -11.96
CA HIS A 194 -16.66 3.94 -11.37
C HIS A 194 -16.83 4.62 -10.01
N GLU A 195 -15.76 4.72 -9.24
CA GLU A 195 -15.76 5.39 -7.94
C GLU A 195 -14.69 6.49 -7.91
N LEU A 196 -15.11 7.70 -7.56
CA LEU A 196 -14.24 8.85 -7.39
C LEU A 196 -14.38 9.41 -5.98
N TYR A 197 -13.24 9.57 -5.29
CA TYR A 197 -13.16 10.24 -3.99
C TYR A 197 -12.34 11.52 -4.13
N LEU A 198 -12.96 12.65 -3.84
CA LEU A 198 -12.32 13.97 -3.85
C LEU A 198 -12.04 14.38 -2.40
N GLY A 199 -10.86 14.09 -1.91
CA GLY A 199 -10.43 14.40 -0.54
C GLY A 199 -9.93 15.83 -0.36
N ARG A 200 -9.74 16.57 -1.45
CA ARG A 200 -9.24 17.94 -1.45
C ARG A 200 -9.85 18.77 -2.58
N ALA A 201 -9.82 20.09 -2.42
CA ALA A 201 -10.19 21.00 -3.50
C ALA A 201 -9.20 20.82 -4.67
N MET A 202 -9.74 20.70 -5.88
CA MET A 202 -8.96 20.67 -7.11
C MET A 202 -9.07 22.07 -7.72
N PHE A 203 -8.14 22.96 -7.36
CA PHE A 203 -8.14 24.33 -7.86
C PHE A 203 -7.70 24.42 -9.30
N PHE A 204 -8.47 25.17 -10.09
CA PHE A 204 -8.07 25.69 -11.37
C PHE A 204 -8.07 27.21 -11.26
N GLN A 205 -6.93 27.85 -11.50
CA GLN A 205 -6.84 29.30 -11.36
C GLN A 205 -7.84 30.03 -12.26
N GLU A 206 -8.50 31.05 -11.70
CA GLU A 206 -9.54 31.88 -12.35
C GLU A 206 -9.15 32.52 -13.69
N ASN A 207 -7.86 32.62 -14.00
CA ASN A 207 -7.36 33.32 -15.19
C ASN A 207 -7.21 32.45 -16.45
N HIS A 208 -7.52 31.17 -16.41
CA HIS A 208 -7.39 30.26 -17.55
C HIS A 208 -8.76 29.85 -18.09
N LYS A 209 -9.34 30.70 -18.93
CA LYS A 209 -10.66 30.56 -19.53
C LYS A 209 -10.83 29.46 -20.59
N THR A 210 -9.83 28.63 -20.83
CA THR A 210 -9.86 27.66 -21.92
C THR A 210 -9.30 26.30 -21.50
N ILE A 211 -9.87 25.72 -20.47
CA ILE A 211 -9.59 24.33 -20.16
C ILE A 211 -10.81 23.51 -20.57
N SER A 212 -10.73 22.84 -21.70
CA SER A 212 -11.69 21.84 -22.11
C SER A 212 -11.39 20.56 -21.32
N PHE A 213 -11.94 20.45 -20.11
CA PHE A 213 -11.87 19.21 -19.35
C PHE A 213 -12.83 18.18 -19.95
N ILE A 214 -12.25 17.17 -20.57
CA ILE A 214 -12.94 15.88 -20.64
C ILE A 214 -12.68 15.25 -19.27
N GLY A 215 -13.61 15.50 -18.34
CA GLY A 215 -13.46 15.10 -16.95
C GLY A 215 -13.60 13.58 -16.75
N PHE A 216 -13.68 13.19 -15.50
CA PHE A 216 -13.96 11.81 -15.13
C PHE A 216 -15.30 11.36 -15.72
N GLU A 217 -15.26 10.26 -16.46
CA GLU A 217 -16.44 9.66 -17.10
C GLU A 217 -16.84 8.35 -16.38
N ASP A 218 -18.10 7.96 -16.56
CA ASP A 218 -18.67 6.72 -16.03
C ASP A 218 -18.68 6.61 -14.49
N VAL A 219 -18.59 7.73 -13.78
CA VAL A 219 -18.62 7.75 -12.31
C VAL A 219 -20.00 7.31 -11.82
N LYS A 220 -20.05 6.20 -11.07
CA LYS A 220 -21.26 5.68 -10.42
C LYS A 220 -21.36 6.13 -8.98
N LYS A 221 -20.22 6.24 -8.30
CA LYS A 221 -20.14 6.75 -6.94
C LYS A 221 -19.13 7.89 -6.86
N LEU A 222 -19.60 9.05 -6.41
CA LEU A 222 -18.78 10.23 -6.13
C LEU A 222 -18.81 10.51 -4.64
N THR A 223 -17.63 10.69 -4.03
CA THR A 223 -17.50 11.17 -2.66
C THR A 223 -16.72 12.46 -2.65
N ILE A 224 -17.23 13.49 -1.98
CA ILE A 224 -16.60 14.79 -1.76
C ILE A 224 -16.36 14.91 -0.26
N ALA A 225 -15.10 14.83 0.16
CA ALA A 225 -14.74 15.03 1.55
C ALA A 225 -14.85 16.49 1.97
N ARG A 226 -14.91 16.74 3.26
CA ARG A 226 -14.80 18.08 3.81
C ARG A 226 -13.37 18.59 3.62
N THR A 227 -13.20 19.76 3.02
CA THR A 227 -11.89 20.42 2.91
C THR A 227 -11.77 21.56 3.91
N PRO A 228 -10.56 21.88 4.41
CA PRO A 228 -10.35 22.98 5.35
C PRO A 228 -10.82 24.33 4.82
N ASP A 229 -10.74 24.53 3.52
CA ASP A 229 -11.01 25.81 2.87
C ASP A 229 -12.45 25.92 2.33
N ASP A 230 -13.28 24.89 2.53
CA ASP A 230 -14.66 24.77 2.01
C ASP A 230 -14.81 25.13 0.50
N VAL A 231 -13.69 25.01 -0.25
CA VAL A 231 -13.64 25.29 -1.68
C VAL A 231 -13.70 23.98 -2.45
N TYR A 232 -14.79 23.83 -3.20
CA TYR A 232 -15.03 22.63 -4.00
C TYR A 232 -15.21 23.05 -5.47
N ASN A 233 -14.33 22.58 -6.33
CA ASN A 233 -14.52 22.70 -7.77
C ASN A 233 -14.93 21.35 -8.34
N MET A 234 -16.18 21.24 -8.78
CA MET A 234 -16.78 20.02 -9.33
C MET A 234 -17.07 20.12 -10.83
N ASP A 235 -16.68 21.21 -11.46
CA ASP A 235 -17.00 21.46 -12.88
C ASP A 235 -16.40 20.42 -13.82
N PHE A 236 -15.37 19.70 -13.39
CA PHE A 236 -14.70 18.65 -14.17
C PHE A 236 -15.33 17.26 -14.01
N VAL A 237 -16.26 17.07 -13.08
CA VAL A 237 -16.91 15.77 -12.89
C VAL A 237 -18.24 15.77 -13.61
N LYS A 238 -18.41 14.83 -14.55
CA LYS A 238 -19.71 14.56 -15.16
C LYS A 238 -20.56 13.78 -14.17
N LEU A 239 -21.69 14.34 -13.78
CA LEU A 239 -22.63 13.67 -12.88
C LEU A 239 -23.65 12.78 -13.61
N ASP A 240 -23.61 12.76 -14.95
CA ASP A 240 -24.54 11.93 -15.74
C ASP A 240 -24.32 10.43 -15.42
N GLY A 241 -25.38 9.80 -14.94
CA GLY A 241 -25.36 8.39 -14.57
C GLY A 241 -24.69 8.07 -13.21
N VAL A 242 -24.45 9.07 -12.37
CA VAL A 242 -24.06 8.86 -10.96
C VAL A 242 -25.23 8.24 -10.21
N ASP A 243 -25.00 7.14 -9.50
CA ASP A 243 -26.00 6.44 -8.70
C ASP A 243 -25.94 6.89 -7.22
N THR A 244 -24.73 7.21 -6.73
CA THR A 244 -24.50 7.62 -5.35
C THR A 244 -23.56 8.82 -5.28
N LEU A 245 -24.00 9.89 -4.62
CA LEU A 245 -23.24 11.10 -4.35
C LEU A 245 -23.17 11.33 -2.84
N ILE A 246 -21.96 11.30 -2.28
CA ILE A 246 -21.71 11.55 -0.85
C ILE A 246 -20.94 12.86 -0.77
N CYS A 247 -21.50 13.88 -0.08
CA CYS A 247 -20.87 15.17 0.07
C CYS A 247 -20.76 15.54 1.55
N TYR A 248 -19.53 15.64 2.05
CA TYR A 248 -19.25 16.02 3.44
C TYR A 248 -19.20 17.54 3.64
N ALA A 249 -19.37 18.33 2.58
CA ALA A 249 -19.37 19.79 2.67
C ALA A 249 -20.51 20.31 3.56
N PRO A 250 -20.25 21.16 4.56
CA PRO A 250 -21.29 21.72 5.42
C PRO A 250 -22.22 22.68 4.67
N THR A 251 -21.76 23.25 3.55
CA THR A 251 -22.53 24.08 2.63
C THR A 251 -22.51 23.48 1.23
N PRO A 252 -23.60 23.55 0.47
CA PRO A 252 -23.64 23.02 -0.89
C PRO A 252 -22.55 23.64 -1.77
N PRO A 253 -21.66 22.85 -2.40
CA PRO A 253 -20.71 23.37 -3.39
C PRO A 253 -21.42 24.11 -4.52
N THR A 254 -20.94 25.31 -4.84
CA THR A 254 -21.56 26.17 -5.86
C THR A 254 -21.09 25.83 -7.28
N SER A 255 -19.85 25.35 -7.43
CA SER A 255 -19.29 24.94 -8.73
C SER A 255 -19.64 23.48 -9.07
N ILE A 256 -20.92 23.24 -9.33
CA ILE A 256 -21.45 21.96 -9.78
C ILE A 256 -22.18 22.13 -11.11
N ARG A 257 -21.93 21.26 -12.08
CA ARG A 257 -22.68 21.27 -13.34
C ARG A 257 -24.05 20.65 -13.18
N ALA A 258 -25.02 21.19 -13.92
CA ALA A 258 -26.30 20.53 -14.10
C ALA A 258 -26.11 19.16 -14.76
N THR A 259 -26.93 18.20 -14.36
CA THR A 259 -26.93 16.83 -14.90
C THR A 259 -28.28 16.50 -15.56
N THR A 260 -28.45 15.26 -16.01
CA THR A 260 -29.68 14.80 -16.64
C THR A 260 -30.83 14.68 -15.63
N ASN A 261 -32.06 14.79 -16.12
CA ASN A 261 -33.25 14.55 -15.30
C ASN A 261 -33.23 13.13 -14.70
N SER A 262 -32.75 12.14 -15.45
CA SER A 262 -32.63 10.77 -14.95
C SER A 262 -31.71 10.69 -13.72
N THR A 263 -30.57 11.40 -13.72
CA THR A 263 -29.66 11.45 -12.57
C THR A 263 -30.30 12.15 -11.39
N TYR A 264 -30.98 13.31 -11.61
CA TYR A 264 -31.70 14.00 -10.54
C TYR A 264 -32.78 13.14 -9.88
N MET A 265 -33.47 12.33 -10.63
CA MET A 265 -34.57 11.48 -10.14
C MET A 265 -34.06 10.24 -9.41
N ASN A 266 -32.94 9.63 -9.83
CA ASN A 266 -32.54 8.29 -9.38
C ASN A 266 -31.32 8.30 -8.46
N ALA A 267 -30.44 9.29 -8.55
CA ALA A 267 -29.24 9.33 -7.69
C ALA A 267 -29.61 9.51 -6.22
N LYS A 268 -28.91 8.77 -5.35
CA LYS A 268 -28.95 8.95 -3.90
C LYS A 268 -27.87 9.94 -3.48
N VAL A 269 -28.28 11.03 -2.86
CA VAL A 269 -27.38 12.09 -2.40
C VAL A 269 -27.35 12.07 -0.88
N PHE A 270 -26.15 11.90 -0.30
CA PHE A 270 -25.94 11.92 1.14
C PHE A 270 -25.16 13.17 1.53
N VAL A 271 -25.70 13.96 2.45
CA VAL A 271 -25.16 15.25 2.89
C VAL A 271 -25.14 15.34 4.41
N PRO A 272 -24.34 16.23 5.02
CA PRO A 272 -24.32 16.36 6.46
C PRO A 272 -25.72 16.57 7.03
N ASP A 273 -26.03 15.86 8.10
CA ASP A 273 -27.38 15.83 8.70
C ASP A 273 -27.93 17.25 9.01
N ALA A 274 -27.05 18.13 9.51
CA ALA A 274 -27.40 19.52 9.80
C ALA A 274 -27.60 20.40 8.56
N SER A 275 -27.21 19.94 7.37
CA SER A 275 -27.21 20.75 6.15
C SER A 275 -28.29 20.37 5.14
N ILE A 276 -29.12 19.38 5.44
CA ILE A 276 -30.11 18.82 4.49
C ILE A 276 -30.99 19.91 3.89
N GLU A 277 -31.53 20.83 4.68
CA GLU A 277 -32.42 21.86 4.20
C GLU A 277 -31.71 22.92 3.32
N GLN A 278 -30.40 23.14 3.58
CA GLN A 278 -29.60 24.03 2.71
C GLN A 278 -29.40 23.38 1.33
N TYR A 279 -29.11 22.04 1.30
CA TYR A 279 -28.95 21.32 0.05
C TYR A 279 -30.26 21.26 -0.75
N LYS A 280 -31.41 21.01 -0.09
CA LYS A 280 -32.71 20.98 -0.72
C LYS A 280 -33.15 22.34 -1.28
N SER A 281 -32.73 23.45 -0.65
CA SER A 281 -33.04 24.80 -1.10
C SER A 281 -32.08 25.36 -2.16
N HIS A 282 -30.97 24.68 -2.42
CA HIS A 282 -29.97 25.11 -3.40
C HIS A 282 -30.46 24.90 -4.84
N GLU A 283 -30.16 25.87 -5.74
CA GLU A 283 -30.64 25.87 -7.12
C GLU A 283 -30.37 24.58 -7.90
N ILE A 284 -29.19 23.99 -7.75
CA ILE A 284 -28.80 22.78 -8.47
C ILE A 284 -28.99 21.52 -7.60
N TRP A 285 -28.48 21.55 -6.36
CA TRP A 285 -28.59 20.39 -5.45
C TRP A 285 -30.06 20.05 -5.13
N GLY A 286 -30.91 21.05 -4.97
CA GLY A 286 -32.32 20.84 -4.68
C GLY A 286 -33.12 20.16 -5.82
N LYS A 287 -32.52 19.98 -7.00
CA LYS A 287 -33.12 19.20 -8.09
C LYS A 287 -33.03 17.69 -7.87
N PHE A 288 -32.15 17.22 -6.99
CA PHE A 288 -32.09 15.80 -6.64
C PHE A 288 -33.30 15.41 -5.78
N TRP A 289 -33.98 14.34 -6.18
CA TRP A 289 -35.17 13.87 -5.47
C TRP A 289 -34.85 13.13 -4.17
N ASN A 290 -33.65 12.51 -4.08
CA ASN A 290 -33.27 11.58 -3.03
C ASN A 290 -32.10 12.15 -2.23
N ILE A 291 -32.37 13.15 -1.39
CA ILE A 291 -31.37 13.75 -0.48
C ILE A 291 -31.56 13.17 0.93
N TYR A 292 -30.55 12.54 1.47
CA TYR A 292 -30.53 11.85 2.75
C TYR A 292 -29.44 12.37 3.68
N PRO A 293 -29.61 12.23 5.01
CA PRO A 293 -28.52 12.48 5.95
C PRO A 293 -27.38 11.48 5.75
N ILE A 294 -26.14 11.96 5.93
CA ILE A 294 -24.95 11.14 5.74
C ILE A 294 -24.88 9.98 6.74
N SER A 295 -25.48 10.14 7.91
CA SER A 295 -25.67 9.09 8.92
C SER A 295 -26.42 7.86 8.39
N GLN A 296 -27.16 7.99 7.29
CA GLN A 296 -27.84 6.88 6.61
C GLN A 296 -27.01 6.31 5.44
N SER A 297 -25.84 6.85 5.16
CA SER A 297 -24.94 6.26 4.16
C SER A 297 -24.42 4.91 4.65
N ILE A 298 -24.34 3.92 3.74
CA ILE A 298 -23.77 2.62 4.08
C ILE A 298 -22.25 2.77 4.09
N GLU A 299 -21.66 2.96 5.26
CA GLU A 299 -20.21 2.78 5.44
C GLU A 299 -19.91 1.28 5.33
N LYS A 300 -18.95 0.93 4.48
CA LYS A 300 -18.44 -0.44 4.46
C LYS A 300 -17.69 -0.69 5.77
N THR A 301 -18.14 -1.68 6.53
CA THR A 301 -17.35 -2.19 7.66
C THR A 301 -15.95 -2.56 7.16
N GLN A 302 -14.92 -2.10 7.85
CA GLN A 302 -13.55 -2.48 7.51
C GLN A 302 -13.32 -3.96 7.87
N CYS A 303 -12.41 -4.59 7.13
CA CYS A 303 -11.92 -5.91 7.54
C CYS A 303 -11.23 -5.80 8.89
N GLU A 304 -11.31 -6.86 9.66
CA GLU A 304 -10.53 -7.00 10.89
C GLU A 304 -9.04 -7.06 10.58
N LYS A 305 -8.26 -6.38 11.42
CA LYS A 305 -6.81 -6.30 11.32
C LYS A 305 -6.19 -7.70 11.40
N PRO A 306 -5.28 -8.10 10.50
CA PRO A 306 -4.70 -9.42 10.54
C PRO A 306 -3.85 -9.65 11.78
N THR A 307 -3.83 -10.89 12.23
CA THR A 307 -2.84 -11.40 13.18
C THR A 307 -1.66 -12.02 12.44
N ILE A 308 -0.45 -11.80 12.96
CA ILE A 308 0.80 -12.30 12.38
C ILE A 308 1.44 -13.19 13.44
N LEU A 309 1.53 -14.49 13.17
CA LEU A 309 2.02 -15.51 14.11
C LEU A 309 3.06 -16.39 13.43
N TYR A 310 3.93 -17.00 14.23
CA TYR A 310 4.83 -18.06 13.77
C TYR A 310 4.51 -19.34 14.52
N VAL A 311 3.99 -20.33 13.81
CA VAL A 311 3.50 -21.60 14.38
C VAL A 311 4.01 -22.76 13.49
N ASP A 312 4.55 -23.80 14.13
CA ASP A 312 5.03 -25.02 13.45
C ASP A 312 5.99 -24.72 12.28
N GLY A 313 6.94 -23.81 12.49
CA GLY A 313 7.93 -23.46 11.49
C GLY A 313 7.40 -22.59 10.32
N LYS A 314 6.17 -22.08 10.42
CA LYS A 314 5.52 -21.31 9.36
C LYS A 314 4.99 -19.97 9.87
N LEU A 315 5.19 -18.94 9.05
CA LEU A 315 4.53 -17.64 9.25
C LEU A 315 3.06 -17.79 8.86
N LYS A 316 2.15 -17.46 9.78
CA LYS A 316 0.70 -17.39 9.55
C LYS A 316 0.22 -15.95 9.64
N ILE A 317 -0.53 -15.52 8.64
CA ILE A 317 -1.13 -14.20 8.58
C ILE A 317 -2.62 -14.41 8.27
N GLU A 318 -3.48 -14.14 9.24
CA GLU A 318 -4.91 -14.45 9.17
C GLU A 318 -5.74 -13.27 9.67
N SER A 319 -6.89 -13.01 9.03
CA SER A 319 -7.90 -12.06 9.51
C SER A 319 -9.18 -12.83 9.84
N SER A 320 -9.88 -12.41 10.88
CA SER A 320 -11.17 -12.99 11.30
C SER A 320 -12.33 -12.64 10.36
N THR A 321 -12.15 -11.68 9.42
CA THR A 321 -13.18 -11.36 8.43
C THR A 321 -13.35 -12.51 7.45
N SER A 322 -14.57 -13.03 7.37
CA SER A 322 -14.90 -14.15 6.48
C SER A 322 -14.65 -13.79 5.01
N GLY A 323 -14.00 -14.70 4.27
CA GLY A 323 -13.67 -14.49 2.86
C GLY A 323 -12.57 -13.46 2.60
N SER A 324 -11.89 -12.98 3.66
CA SER A 324 -10.79 -12.03 3.49
C SER A 324 -9.52 -12.70 2.96
N ARG A 325 -8.75 -11.93 2.22
CA ARG A 325 -7.36 -12.25 1.83
C ARG A 325 -6.43 -11.33 2.61
N CYS A 326 -5.33 -11.87 3.10
CA CYS A 326 -4.28 -11.09 3.74
C CYS A 326 -3.16 -10.78 2.76
N PHE A 327 -2.75 -9.54 2.71
CA PHE A 327 -1.65 -9.03 1.91
C PHE A 327 -0.51 -8.67 2.87
N TYR A 328 0.73 -9.06 2.54
CA TYR A 328 1.85 -8.84 3.43
C TYR A 328 3.11 -8.40 2.69
N SER A 329 4.01 -7.80 3.43
CA SER A 329 5.37 -7.47 3.02
C SER A 329 6.34 -7.83 4.12
N ILE A 330 7.49 -8.31 3.75
CA ILE A 330 8.61 -8.60 4.65
C ILE A 330 9.79 -7.74 4.21
N SER A 331 10.31 -6.93 5.12
CA SER A 331 11.48 -6.08 4.89
C SER A 331 12.45 -6.22 6.05
N ASP A 332 13.73 -5.92 5.81
CA ASP A 332 14.72 -5.86 6.89
C ASP A 332 14.36 -4.78 7.89
N ALA A 333 14.36 -5.11 9.17
CA ALA A 333 13.96 -4.19 10.22
C ALA A 333 15.07 -3.20 10.60
N ASP A 334 16.33 -3.65 10.61
CA ASP A 334 17.53 -2.82 10.84
C ASP A 334 18.79 -3.54 10.35
N ILE A 335 19.66 -2.82 9.65
CA ILE A 335 21.05 -3.21 9.47
C ILE A 335 21.83 -2.42 10.50
N VAL A 336 22.38 -3.09 11.50
CA VAL A 336 23.38 -2.46 12.36
C VAL A 336 24.66 -2.33 11.54
N SER A 337 24.99 -1.12 11.14
CA SER A 337 26.13 -0.83 10.25
C SER A 337 27.51 -1.01 10.89
N ASP A 338 27.58 -1.23 12.19
CA ASP A 338 28.84 -1.36 12.94
C ASP A 338 29.08 -2.81 13.36
N ILE A 339 29.57 -3.62 12.42
CA ILE A 339 30.06 -4.98 12.72
C ILE A 339 31.55 -4.89 13.00
N PRO A 340 32.04 -5.18 14.23
CA PRO A 340 33.46 -5.28 14.50
C PRO A 340 34.07 -6.47 13.72
N VAL A 341 35.16 -6.26 13.03
CA VAL A 341 35.79 -7.20 12.07
C VAL A 341 36.49 -8.40 12.71
N ASN A 342 36.47 -8.60 14.02
CA ASN A 342 37.17 -9.68 14.70
C ASN A 342 36.25 -10.47 15.65
N GLY A 343 35.62 -11.51 15.11
CA GLY A 343 34.82 -12.47 15.89
C GLY A 343 33.72 -13.11 15.05
N ASP A 344 33.18 -14.25 15.51
CA ASP A 344 32.05 -14.92 14.88
C ASP A 344 30.83 -13.97 14.86
N ILE A 345 30.37 -13.61 13.69
CA ILE A 345 29.21 -12.74 13.52
C ILE A 345 27.97 -13.63 13.59
N ASN A 346 27.27 -13.60 14.70
CA ASN A 346 25.90 -14.13 14.78
C ASN A 346 24.96 -13.16 14.07
N LEU A 347 24.66 -13.44 12.81
CA LEU A 347 23.66 -12.72 12.05
C LEU A 347 22.27 -13.10 12.60
N THR A 348 21.76 -12.33 13.53
CA THR A 348 20.33 -12.28 13.84
C THR A 348 19.70 -11.36 12.82
N ALA A 349 19.21 -11.92 11.72
CA ALA A 349 18.43 -11.13 10.78
C ALA A 349 17.09 -10.80 11.45
N THR A 350 16.78 -9.51 11.56
CA THR A 350 15.51 -9.03 12.06
C THR A 350 14.72 -8.48 10.88
N TYR A 351 13.48 -8.98 10.70
CA TYR A 351 12.60 -8.57 9.62
C TYR A 351 11.37 -7.85 10.17
N LYS A 352 10.95 -6.81 9.50
CA LYS A 352 9.66 -6.17 9.71
C LYS A 352 8.64 -6.82 8.79
N ILE A 353 7.56 -7.32 9.35
CA ILE A 353 6.41 -7.84 8.60
C ILE A 353 5.28 -6.83 8.72
N THR A 354 4.68 -6.47 7.61
CA THR A 354 3.44 -5.69 7.57
C THR A 354 2.38 -6.46 6.83
N ALA A 355 1.14 -6.42 7.32
CA ALA A 355 0.02 -7.09 6.68
C ALA A 355 -1.29 -6.34 6.87
N TYR A 356 -2.19 -6.46 5.92
CA TYR A 356 -3.56 -5.97 6.01
C TYR A 356 -4.51 -6.94 5.28
N ALA A 357 -5.80 -6.88 5.59
CA ALA A 357 -6.82 -7.74 5.01
C ALA A 357 -7.76 -6.97 4.09
N GLY A 358 -8.27 -7.63 3.06
CA GLY A 358 -9.30 -7.14 2.17
C GLY A 358 -10.32 -8.25 1.87
N ALA A 359 -11.59 -7.89 1.76
CA ALA A 359 -12.66 -8.80 1.37
C ALA A 359 -13.71 -8.06 0.52
N ASP A 360 -14.46 -8.81 -0.29
CA ASP A 360 -15.54 -8.25 -1.08
C ASP A 360 -16.63 -7.68 -0.16
N GLY A 361 -17.05 -6.45 -0.43
CA GLY A 361 -18.05 -5.77 0.39
C GLY A 361 -17.50 -5.05 1.62
N TYR A 362 -16.23 -5.26 1.98
CA TYR A 362 -15.54 -4.61 3.10
C TYR A 362 -14.57 -3.53 2.64
N GLY A 363 -14.24 -2.59 3.53
CA GLY A 363 -13.06 -1.75 3.42
C GLY A 363 -11.80 -2.52 3.83
N TYR A 364 -10.61 -2.07 3.42
CA TYR A 364 -9.35 -2.68 3.88
C TYR A 364 -9.18 -2.48 5.38
N SER A 365 -8.57 -3.47 6.04
CA SER A 365 -8.24 -3.39 7.45
C SER A 365 -7.14 -2.36 7.72
N GLU A 366 -6.97 -2.01 8.98
CA GLU A 366 -5.72 -1.44 9.46
C GLU A 366 -4.54 -2.37 9.20
N THR A 367 -3.34 -1.79 9.10
CA THR A 367 -2.11 -2.55 8.89
C THR A 367 -1.62 -3.15 10.21
N ALA A 368 -1.47 -4.47 10.25
CA ALA A 368 -0.75 -5.18 11.30
C ALA A 368 0.75 -5.09 11.05
N THR A 369 1.54 -4.99 12.11
CA THR A 369 3.00 -5.01 12.06
C THR A 369 3.53 -6.06 13.04
N ALA A 370 4.57 -6.77 12.62
CA ALA A 370 5.29 -7.70 13.48
C ALA A 370 6.79 -7.64 13.19
N THR A 371 7.60 -8.04 14.17
CA THR A 371 9.04 -8.24 14.03
C THR A 371 9.32 -9.73 14.04
N LEU A 372 9.92 -10.27 12.98
CA LEU A 372 10.46 -11.61 12.91
C LEU A 372 11.95 -11.53 13.22
N CYS A 373 12.40 -12.28 14.18
CA CYS A 373 13.83 -12.43 14.49
C CYS A 373 14.21 -13.91 14.67
N TYR A 374 15.47 -14.21 14.42
CA TYR A 374 16.04 -15.54 14.68
C TYR A 374 16.84 -15.46 15.97
N ILE A 375 16.54 -16.31 16.92
CA ILE A 375 17.25 -16.42 18.21
C ILE A 375 17.92 -17.80 18.31
N ASP A 376 18.92 -17.92 19.17
CA ASP A 376 19.54 -19.21 19.41
C ASP A 376 18.56 -20.20 20.04
N GLY A 377 18.44 -21.39 19.46
CA GLY A 377 17.45 -22.42 19.83
C GLY A 377 17.76 -23.21 21.10
N THR A 378 18.72 -22.79 21.92
CA THR A 378 19.08 -23.53 23.15
C THR A 378 18.26 -23.03 24.35
N PHE A 379 17.19 -23.70 24.66
CA PHE A 379 16.59 -23.65 26.00
C PHE A 379 17.20 -24.77 26.83
N LYS A 380 17.99 -24.42 27.87
CA LYS A 380 18.55 -25.40 28.82
C LYS A 380 17.47 -25.75 29.84
N THR A 381 16.88 -26.94 29.73
CA THR A 381 16.01 -27.45 30.80
C THR A 381 16.79 -28.28 31.85
N ASP A 382 17.89 -28.94 31.47
CA ASP A 382 18.52 -29.95 32.33
C ASP A 382 20.07 -29.97 32.33
N GLY A 383 20.73 -28.89 31.98
CA GLY A 383 22.19 -28.79 32.11
C GLY A 383 23.02 -29.60 31.13
N ILE A 384 22.44 -30.25 30.13
CA ILE A 384 23.16 -30.98 29.08
C ILE A 384 23.30 -30.09 27.86
N GLU A 385 24.54 -29.80 27.47
CA GLU A 385 24.86 -29.09 26.24
C GLU A 385 24.67 -30.01 25.03
N THR A 386 23.66 -29.72 24.21
CA THR A 386 23.58 -30.27 22.85
C THR A 386 24.37 -29.39 21.91
N PRO A 387 25.22 -29.98 21.03
CA PRO A 387 26.03 -29.19 20.11
C PRO A 387 25.13 -28.50 19.09
N GLN A 388 25.34 -27.18 18.93
CA GLN A 388 24.83 -26.32 17.86
C GLN A 388 23.31 -26.44 17.61
N ALA A 389 22.52 -25.78 18.46
CA ALA A 389 21.09 -25.65 18.25
C ALA A 389 20.80 -24.79 17.02
N ALA A 390 19.92 -25.29 16.18
CA ALA A 390 19.42 -24.53 15.04
C ALA A 390 18.75 -23.22 15.52
N LYS A 391 19.04 -22.11 14.84
CA LYS A 391 18.34 -20.84 15.07
C LYS A 391 16.84 -21.04 14.86
N ARG A 392 16.04 -20.51 15.76
CA ARG A 392 14.57 -20.55 15.65
C ARG A 392 14.01 -19.16 15.38
N ALA A 393 12.92 -19.10 14.64
CA ALA A 393 12.23 -17.85 14.35
C ALA A 393 11.25 -17.50 15.47
N VAL A 394 11.25 -16.24 15.85
CA VAL A 394 10.32 -15.65 16.80
C VAL A 394 9.62 -14.46 16.13
N VAL A 395 8.31 -14.38 16.22
CA VAL A 395 7.53 -13.24 15.71
C VAL A 395 6.93 -12.48 16.88
N ILE A 396 7.17 -11.18 16.89
CA ILE A 396 6.65 -10.26 17.88
C ILE A 396 5.73 -9.26 17.20
N SER A 397 4.45 -9.26 17.55
CA SER A 397 3.45 -8.29 17.07
C SER A 397 2.93 -7.45 18.24
N SER A 398 2.44 -6.25 17.92
CA SER A 398 1.85 -5.33 18.90
C SER A 398 0.45 -4.92 18.44
N HIS A 399 -0.51 -4.96 19.37
CA HIS A 399 -1.86 -4.48 19.18
C HIS A 399 -2.40 -3.91 20.49
N ASP A 400 -2.87 -2.66 20.47
CA ASP A 400 -3.42 -1.94 21.63
C ASP A 400 -2.55 -2.01 22.89
N GLY A 401 -1.23 -1.94 22.73
CA GLY A 401 -0.27 -1.99 23.82
C GLY A 401 -0.03 -3.40 24.38
N ILE A 402 -0.62 -4.43 23.77
CA ILE A 402 -0.33 -5.85 24.06
C ILE A 402 0.68 -6.37 23.05
N LEU A 403 1.75 -6.97 23.54
CA LEU A 403 2.73 -7.67 22.70
C LEU A 403 2.36 -9.15 22.67
N THR A 404 2.22 -9.70 21.48
CA THR A 404 2.09 -11.15 21.26
C THR A 404 3.39 -11.68 20.68
N ILE A 405 3.99 -12.64 21.35
CA ILE A 405 5.26 -13.27 20.98
C ILE A 405 4.97 -14.73 20.66
N SER A 406 5.30 -15.18 19.46
CA SER A 406 5.15 -16.56 19.00
C SER A 406 6.48 -17.16 18.55
N GLY A 407 6.59 -18.49 18.51
CA GLY A 407 7.85 -19.20 18.29
C GLY A 407 8.60 -19.46 19.60
N ILE A 408 7.92 -19.40 20.73
CA ILE A 408 8.46 -19.62 22.09
C ILE A 408 8.32 -21.08 22.45
N GLU A 409 9.23 -21.59 23.26
CA GLU A 409 9.14 -22.95 23.83
C GLU A 409 8.40 -22.96 25.17
N PRO A 410 7.55 -23.96 25.43
CA PRO A 410 6.93 -24.11 26.74
C PRO A 410 7.98 -24.15 27.87
N GLY A 411 7.75 -23.36 28.93
CA GLY A 411 8.69 -23.26 30.05
C GLY A 411 9.67 -22.09 29.95
N GLU A 412 9.79 -21.43 28.81
CA GLU A 412 10.65 -20.27 28.60
C GLU A 412 10.09 -19.01 29.24
N GLU A 413 10.96 -18.19 29.84
CA GLU A 413 10.57 -16.90 30.40
C GLU A 413 10.75 -15.80 29.36
N VAL A 414 9.67 -15.05 29.13
CA VAL A 414 9.66 -13.88 28.27
C VAL A 414 9.38 -12.64 29.11
N SER A 415 10.22 -11.63 28.99
CA SER A 415 10.11 -10.41 29.77
C SER A 415 10.18 -9.17 28.90
N LEU A 416 9.38 -8.16 29.26
CA LEU A 416 9.37 -6.83 28.63
C LEU A 416 10.05 -5.82 29.55
N TYR A 417 10.97 -5.03 29.01
CA TYR A 417 11.67 -3.96 29.69
C TYR A 417 11.44 -2.63 28.98
N SER A 418 11.50 -1.55 29.75
CA SER A 418 11.64 -0.19 29.20
C SER A 418 13.05 0.01 28.63
N ILE A 419 13.23 1.06 27.82
CA ILE A 419 14.55 1.48 27.33
C ILE A 419 15.51 1.90 28.45
N SER A 420 14.99 2.25 29.63
CA SER A 420 15.78 2.53 30.85
C SER A 420 16.16 1.28 31.65
N GLY A 421 15.80 0.08 31.18
CA GLY A 421 16.13 -1.19 31.83
C GLY A 421 15.13 -1.63 32.91
N SER A 422 14.03 -0.90 33.15
CA SER A 422 13.03 -1.30 34.14
C SER A 422 12.15 -2.43 33.57
N LYS A 423 12.00 -3.52 34.33
CA LYS A 423 11.12 -4.63 33.98
C LYS A 423 9.65 -4.19 34.06
N ILE A 424 8.92 -4.34 32.98
CA ILE A 424 7.52 -3.93 32.84
C ILE A 424 6.58 -5.14 33.08
N SER A 425 6.88 -6.25 32.41
CA SER A 425 6.03 -7.44 32.42
C SER A 425 6.89 -8.68 32.20
N SER A 426 6.44 -9.82 32.72
CA SER A 426 7.11 -11.11 32.51
C SER A 426 6.10 -12.24 32.54
N VAL A 427 6.30 -13.25 31.72
CA VAL A 427 5.47 -14.45 31.68
C VAL A 427 6.33 -15.66 31.37
N LYS A 428 5.99 -16.80 32.01
CA LYS A 428 6.54 -18.11 31.67
C LYS A 428 5.62 -18.77 30.65
N ALA A 429 6.16 -19.15 29.51
CA ALA A 429 5.39 -19.72 28.42
C ALA A 429 4.77 -21.06 28.81
N SER A 430 3.48 -21.20 28.57
CA SER A 430 2.76 -22.48 28.68
C SER A 430 2.47 -23.12 27.31
N SER A 431 2.70 -22.37 26.24
CA SER A 431 2.49 -22.78 24.85
C SER A 431 3.55 -22.12 23.95
N SER A 432 3.46 -22.32 22.65
CA SER A 432 4.35 -21.70 21.64
C SER A 432 4.10 -20.20 21.45
N SER A 433 3.18 -19.58 22.19
CA SER A 433 2.90 -18.14 22.14
C SER A 433 2.57 -17.59 23.51
N VAL A 434 2.99 -16.35 23.76
CA VAL A 434 2.70 -15.60 24.99
C VAL A 434 2.27 -14.17 24.67
N SER A 435 1.53 -13.57 25.60
CA SER A 435 1.15 -12.15 25.54
C SER A 435 1.69 -11.39 26.75
N LEU A 436 2.27 -10.22 26.50
CA LEU A 436 2.79 -9.31 27.52
C LEU A 436 2.06 -7.97 27.46
N ASP A 437 1.66 -7.45 28.62
CA ASP A 437 1.07 -6.12 28.72
C ASP A 437 2.20 -5.05 28.71
N GLY A 438 2.20 -4.20 27.68
CA GLY A 438 3.11 -3.08 27.50
C GLY A 438 2.47 -1.71 27.72
N LYS A 439 1.20 -1.62 28.17
CA LYS A 439 0.48 -0.33 28.34
C LYS A 439 1.13 0.62 29.34
N SER A 440 1.92 0.08 30.25
CA SER A 440 2.65 0.89 31.25
C SER A 440 3.98 1.46 30.72
N LEU A 441 4.39 1.13 29.51
CA LEU A 441 5.58 1.75 28.87
C LEU A 441 5.29 3.23 28.59
N ARG A 442 6.18 4.11 29.07
CA ARG A 442 6.08 5.56 28.84
C ARG A 442 6.53 5.97 27.42
N SER A 443 7.16 5.06 26.70
CA SER A 443 7.61 5.25 25.31
C SER A 443 7.04 4.12 24.44
N ASN A 444 6.85 4.41 23.16
CA ASN A 444 6.42 3.38 22.20
C ASN A 444 7.52 2.35 21.87
N VAL A 445 8.61 2.32 22.63
CA VAL A 445 9.74 1.42 22.44
C VAL A 445 9.99 0.63 23.71
N GLY A 446 10.08 -0.69 23.54
CA GLY A 446 10.43 -1.62 24.61
C GLY A 446 11.55 -2.58 24.18
N ILE A 447 12.03 -3.36 25.14
CA ILE A 447 12.98 -4.45 24.91
C ILE A 447 12.34 -5.74 25.40
N VAL A 448 12.10 -6.67 24.49
CA VAL A 448 11.64 -8.02 24.81
C VAL A 448 12.88 -8.89 25.02
N LYS A 449 12.96 -9.54 26.19
CA LYS A 449 14.02 -10.49 26.51
C LYS A 449 13.45 -11.90 26.50
N ILE A 450 14.10 -12.80 25.75
CA ILE A 450 13.78 -14.21 25.61
C ILE A 450 15.06 -15.01 25.88
N GLY A 451 15.13 -15.69 27.00
CA GLY A 451 16.39 -16.31 27.44
C GLY A 451 17.53 -15.28 27.57
N ASN A 452 18.58 -15.42 26.79
CA ASN A 452 19.71 -14.46 26.74
C ASN A 452 19.57 -13.39 25.67
N GLU A 453 18.59 -13.50 24.78
CA GLU A 453 18.39 -12.57 23.66
C GLU A 453 17.55 -11.37 24.06
N SER A 454 17.89 -10.21 23.51
CA SER A 454 17.18 -8.95 23.73
C SER A 454 16.80 -8.32 22.40
N ILE A 455 15.52 -8.10 22.20
CA ILE A 455 14.95 -7.62 20.94
C ILE A 455 14.26 -6.29 21.19
N LYS A 456 14.67 -5.25 20.45
CA LYS A 456 13.99 -3.96 20.46
C LYS A 456 12.68 -4.05 19.72
N VAL A 457 11.59 -3.61 20.32
CA VAL A 457 10.24 -3.66 19.75
C VAL A 457 9.57 -2.29 19.78
N LEU A 458 8.74 -2.04 18.78
CA LEU A 458 7.85 -0.87 18.73
C LEU A 458 6.45 -1.31 19.14
N LEU A 459 5.90 -0.63 20.17
CA LEU A 459 4.51 -0.79 20.55
C LEU A 459 3.65 0.23 19.77
N LYS A 460 2.57 -0.25 19.20
CA LYS A 460 1.57 0.60 18.52
C LYS A 460 0.22 0.36 19.15
#